data_f713ab0abd77d931f1d1dedfbce8fe6e
#
_entry.id   f713ab0abd77d931f1d1dedfbce8fe6e
#
_cell.length_a   1.000
_cell.length_b   1.000
_cell.length_c   1.000
_cell.angle_alpha   90.00
_cell.angle_beta   90.00
_cell.angle_gamma   90.00
#
_symmetry.space_group_name_H-M   'P 1'
#
loop_
_entity.id
_entity.type
_entity.pdbx_description
1 polymer ?
#
loop_
_entity_poly.entity_id
_entity_poly.type
_entity_poly.pdbx_seq_one_letter_code
_entity_poly.pdbx_strand_id
1 'polypeptide(L)'
;MLFGTVETWLIWKLTGGKVHVTDYSNASRTMLFNINTLQWDDEILKELNIPRCMLPTPMPSSCIYGETDPALLGGPIKIAGAAGDQQSALFGQACYHPGEAKNTYGTGAFLLMNTGEKPVFSKNGLVTTIAWGLNGKVEYALEGSVFVAGAAIQWLRDELKIIESAPDSEYYASKVKDTNGCYVVPAFTGLGAPHWDQYARGTIVGITRGVNKNHIIRATMESLAYQVNDILVAMQADSGIKLAALNVDGGASANNLLMQMQSDISGAPVQRPTCVETTAMGAAYLAGLAVGYWASKEDVVRNRAIDRVFHPEITAEERAAKVKGWNKAVKCSYGWAKDE
;
A
#
# COMPACT_ATOMS: atom_id res chain seq x y z
N MET A 1 -4.89 -33.69 0.10
CA MET A 1 -4.04 -32.47 0.16
C MET A 1 -4.99 -31.29 0.30
N LEU A 2 -4.70 -30.34 1.20
CA LEU A 2 -5.45 -29.09 1.36
C LEU A 2 -4.59 -27.92 0.88
N PHE A 3 -5.23 -26.92 0.30
CA PHE A 3 -4.62 -25.65 -0.10
C PHE A 3 -4.94 -24.59 0.94
N GLY A 4 -4.07 -23.59 1.09
CA GLY A 4 -4.33 -22.42 1.91
C GLY A 4 -3.31 -21.32 1.66
N THR A 5 -3.72 -20.11 1.96
CA THR A 5 -2.84 -18.96 2.09
C THR A 5 -2.12 -19.01 3.44
N VAL A 6 -1.22 -18.06 3.71
CA VAL A 6 -0.40 -18.10 4.95
C VAL A 6 -1.29 -18.07 6.19
N GLU A 7 -2.33 -17.23 6.23
CA GLU A 7 -3.22 -17.16 7.40
C GLU A 7 -4.08 -18.43 7.55
N THR A 8 -4.48 -19.10 6.45
CA THR A 8 -5.14 -20.41 6.50
C THR A 8 -4.25 -21.42 7.21
N TRP A 9 -2.95 -21.46 6.89
CA TRP A 9 -1.97 -22.31 7.53
C TRP A 9 -1.84 -21.98 9.03
N LEU A 10 -1.77 -20.70 9.39
CA LEU A 10 -1.69 -20.27 10.79
C LEU A 10 -2.92 -20.69 11.57
N ILE A 11 -4.13 -20.44 11.04
CA ILE A 11 -5.40 -20.84 11.67
C ILE A 11 -5.46 -22.37 11.84
N TRP A 12 -5.09 -23.11 10.78
CA TRP A 12 -5.02 -24.57 10.82
C TRP A 12 -4.09 -25.06 11.94
N LYS A 13 -2.88 -24.50 12.05
CA LYS A 13 -1.91 -24.89 13.09
C LYS A 13 -2.38 -24.48 14.47
N LEU A 14 -2.89 -23.28 14.64
CA LEU A 14 -3.36 -22.77 15.92
C LEU A 14 -4.58 -23.54 16.45
N THR A 15 -5.41 -24.09 15.57
CA THR A 15 -6.60 -24.88 15.95
C THR A 15 -6.34 -26.40 16.04
N GLY A 16 -5.09 -26.83 15.95
CA GLY A 16 -4.74 -28.26 15.98
C GLY A 16 -5.31 -29.04 14.80
N GLY A 17 -5.42 -28.41 13.61
CA GLY A 17 -5.91 -29.04 12.39
C GLY A 17 -7.42 -29.15 12.27
N LYS A 18 -8.19 -28.41 13.08
CA LYS A 18 -9.66 -28.50 13.12
C LYS A 18 -10.38 -27.51 12.19
N VAL A 19 -9.74 -26.38 11.85
CA VAL A 19 -10.35 -25.28 11.10
C VAL A 19 -9.57 -25.01 9.83
N HIS A 20 -10.24 -25.15 8.66
CA HIS A 20 -9.67 -24.89 7.33
C HIS A 20 -10.45 -23.78 6.65
N VAL A 21 -10.01 -22.54 6.89
CA VAL A 21 -10.68 -21.30 6.44
C VAL A 21 -9.66 -20.30 5.90
N THR A 22 -10.14 -19.32 5.13
CA THR A 22 -9.40 -18.13 4.72
C THR A 22 -10.33 -16.92 4.84
N ASP A 23 -9.77 -15.72 5.01
CA ASP A 23 -10.60 -14.52 4.93
C ASP A 23 -10.81 -14.06 3.47
N TYR A 24 -11.84 -13.22 3.25
CA TYR A 24 -12.16 -12.73 1.90
C TYR A 24 -11.02 -11.94 1.27
N SER A 25 -10.27 -11.18 2.06
CA SER A 25 -9.18 -10.36 1.51
C SER A 25 -8.02 -11.22 1.00
N ASN A 26 -7.60 -12.24 1.74
CA ASN A 26 -6.61 -13.21 1.28
C ASN A 26 -7.13 -14.07 0.13
N ALA A 27 -8.40 -14.54 0.20
CA ALA A 27 -9.01 -15.29 -0.90
C ALA A 27 -8.96 -14.49 -2.21
N SER A 28 -9.21 -13.19 -2.17
CA SER A 28 -9.19 -12.30 -3.34
C SER A 28 -7.81 -12.21 -4.02
N ARG A 29 -6.73 -12.61 -3.34
CA ARG A 29 -5.36 -12.60 -3.89
C ARG A 29 -4.96 -13.89 -4.61
N THR A 30 -5.81 -14.90 -4.58
CA THR A 30 -5.50 -16.23 -5.13
C THR A 30 -5.74 -16.36 -6.63
N MET A 31 -6.43 -15.41 -7.26
CA MET A 31 -6.98 -15.48 -8.63
C MET A 31 -8.03 -16.58 -8.84
N LEU A 32 -8.44 -17.28 -7.79
CA LEU A 32 -9.45 -18.36 -7.84
C LEU A 32 -10.77 -17.91 -7.22
N PHE A 33 -10.81 -16.75 -6.59
CA PHE A 33 -11.96 -16.26 -5.81
C PHE A 33 -12.69 -15.15 -6.56
N ASN A 34 -14.00 -15.31 -6.70
CA ASN A 34 -14.86 -14.32 -7.33
C ASN A 34 -15.28 -13.27 -6.30
N ILE A 35 -14.74 -12.06 -6.42
CA ILE A 35 -14.95 -10.96 -5.47
C ILE A 35 -16.38 -10.41 -5.47
N ASN A 36 -17.19 -10.70 -6.51
CA ASN A 36 -18.59 -10.27 -6.58
C ASN A 36 -19.52 -11.25 -5.86
N THR A 37 -19.26 -12.56 -5.99
CA THR A 37 -20.10 -13.62 -5.40
C THR A 37 -19.60 -14.06 -4.03
N LEU A 38 -18.38 -13.67 -3.64
CA LEU A 38 -17.68 -14.08 -2.41
C LEU A 38 -17.52 -15.60 -2.31
N GLN A 39 -17.29 -16.25 -3.43
CA GLN A 39 -17.11 -17.69 -3.56
C GLN A 39 -15.91 -18.01 -4.46
N TRP A 40 -15.37 -19.20 -4.30
CA TRP A 40 -14.44 -19.76 -5.27
C TRP A 40 -15.12 -19.84 -6.64
N ASP A 41 -14.40 -19.44 -7.70
CA ASP A 41 -14.94 -19.41 -9.06
C ASP A 41 -14.87 -20.81 -9.70
N ASP A 42 -16.04 -21.44 -9.87
CA ASP A 42 -16.12 -22.81 -10.37
C ASP A 42 -15.65 -22.97 -11.83
N GLU A 43 -15.75 -21.90 -12.65
CA GLU A 43 -15.26 -21.94 -14.04
C GLU A 43 -13.72 -21.96 -14.04
N ILE A 44 -13.09 -21.08 -13.23
CA ILE A 44 -11.64 -21.04 -13.09
C ILE A 44 -11.10 -22.35 -12.49
N LEU A 45 -11.75 -22.87 -11.44
CA LEU A 45 -11.37 -24.14 -10.82
C LEU A 45 -11.42 -25.29 -11.81
N LYS A 46 -12.46 -25.36 -12.63
CA LYS A 46 -12.62 -26.38 -13.67
C LYS A 46 -11.53 -26.26 -14.73
N GLU A 47 -11.28 -25.06 -15.24
CA GLU A 47 -10.29 -24.82 -16.29
C GLU A 47 -8.86 -25.17 -15.82
N LEU A 48 -8.52 -24.85 -14.57
CA LEU A 48 -7.24 -25.17 -13.96
C LEU A 48 -7.17 -26.58 -13.35
N ASN A 49 -8.25 -27.38 -13.44
CA ASN A 49 -8.36 -28.71 -12.86
C ASN A 49 -8.08 -28.75 -11.35
N ILE A 50 -8.60 -27.78 -10.61
CA ILE A 50 -8.43 -27.66 -9.15
C ILE A 50 -9.69 -28.20 -8.44
N PRO A 51 -9.58 -29.29 -7.65
CA PRO A 51 -10.72 -29.79 -6.89
C PRO A 51 -11.16 -28.79 -5.79
N ARG A 52 -12.45 -28.39 -5.81
CA ARG A 52 -13.00 -27.43 -4.82
C ARG A 52 -12.78 -27.89 -3.37
N CYS A 53 -12.80 -29.20 -3.11
CA CYS A 53 -12.59 -29.76 -1.76
C CYS A 53 -11.18 -29.51 -1.18
N MET A 54 -10.23 -29.05 -1.98
CA MET A 54 -8.91 -28.67 -1.52
C MET A 54 -8.89 -27.26 -0.91
N LEU A 55 -9.86 -26.42 -1.25
CA LEU A 55 -9.85 -24.99 -0.91
C LEU A 55 -10.48 -24.73 0.46
N PRO A 56 -9.94 -23.74 1.23
CA PRO A 56 -10.51 -23.36 2.50
C PRO A 56 -11.90 -22.70 2.35
N THR A 57 -12.69 -22.70 3.42
CA THR A 57 -13.95 -21.96 3.44
C THR A 57 -13.67 -20.47 3.56
N PRO A 58 -14.13 -19.63 2.60
CA PRO A 58 -13.97 -18.19 2.69
C PRO A 58 -14.89 -17.61 3.77
N MET A 59 -14.36 -16.71 4.60
CA MET A 59 -15.07 -16.08 5.71
C MET A 59 -14.81 -14.57 5.75
N PRO A 60 -15.65 -13.76 6.44
CA PRO A 60 -15.37 -12.35 6.67
C PRO A 60 -14.05 -12.13 7.43
N SER A 61 -13.40 -10.98 7.22
CA SER A 61 -12.12 -10.64 7.88
C SER A 61 -12.27 -10.45 9.40
N SER A 62 -13.47 -10.07 9.85
CA SER A 62 -13.83 -9.94 11.27
C SER A 62 -14.96 -10.91 11.60
N CYS A 63 -14.62 -12.07 12.13
CA CYS A 63 -15.54 -13.10 12.61
C CYS A 63 -14.77 -14.11 13.46
N ILE A 64 -15.48 -14.94 14.23
CA ILE A 64 -14.84 -16.01 14.99
C ILE A 64 -14.60 -17.19 14.06
N TYR A 65 -13.33 -17.45 13.75
CA TYR A 65 -12.90 -18.60 12.94
C TYR A 65 -12.84 -19.91 13.74
N GLY A 66 -12.50 -19.81 15.01
CA GLY A 66 -12.32 -20.94 15.93
C GLY A 66 -11.57 -20.53 17.17
N GLU A 67 -11.10 -21.52 17.91
CA GLU A 67 -10.29 -21.33 19.12
C GLU A 67 -8.95 -22.07 18.99
N THR A 68 -7.91 -21.51 19.62
CA THR A 68 -6.60 -22.13 19.65
C THR A 68 -6.63 -23.45 20.43
N ASP A 69 -5.77 -24.38 20.06
CA ASP A 69 -5.51 -25.58 20.87
C ASP A 69 -4.99 -25.13 22.24
N PRO A 70 -5.64 -25.53 23.36
CA PRO A 70 -5.22 -25.14 24.69
C PRO A 70 -3.78 -25.48 25.04
N ALA A 71 -3.22 -26.52 24.41
CA ALA A 71 -1.84 -26.94 24.64
C ALA A 71 -0.80 -25.92 24.13
N LEU A 72 -1.17 -25.03 23.17
CA LEU A 72 -0.25 -24.07 22.60
C LEU A 72 -0.07 -22.81 23.46
N LEU A 73 -1.15 -22.31 24.08
CA LEU A 73 -1.17 -21.02 24.77
C LEU A 73 -1.70 -21.08 26.19
N GLY A 74 -1.82 -22.29 26.77
CA GLY A 74 -2.29 -22.50 28.16
C GLY A 74 -3.81 -22.38 28.33
N GLY A 75 -4.58 -22.22 27.26
CA GLY A 75 -6.03 -22.13 27.21
C GLY A 75 -6.57 -21.82 25.84
N PRO A 76 -7.88 -22.00 25.58
CA PRO A 76 -8.49 -21.66 24.30
C PRO A 76 -8.60 -20.13 24.15
N ILE A 77 -8.06 -19.60 23.08
CA ILE A 77 -8.17 -18.19 22.69
C ILE A 77 -8.90 -18.12 21.36
N LYS A 78 -9.91 -17.25 21.25
CA LYS A 78 -10.65 -17.04 20.01
C LYS A 78 -9.75 -16.44 18.93
N ILE A 79 -9.75 -17.04 17.75
CA ILE A 79 -9.15 -16.47 16.52
C ILE A 79 -10.28 -15.73 15.81
N ALA A 80 -10.20 -14.39 15.75
CA ALA A 80 -11.36 -13.58 15.41
C ALA A 80 -11.09 -12.47 14.38
N GLY A 81 -9.86 -12.32 13.90
CA GLY A 81 -9.48 -11.36 12.86
C GLY A 81 -8.41 -11.95 11.96
N ALA A 82 -8.61 -11.87 10.65
CA ALA A 82 -7.64 -12.22 9.63
C ALA A 82 -7.82 -11.31 8.41
N ALA A 83 -6.73 -10.86 7.84
CA ALA A 83 -6.72 -10.08 6.60
C ALA A 83 -5.37 -10.20 5.91
N GLY A 84 -5.32 -9.96 4.60
CA GLY A 84 -4.07 -9.74 3.89
C GLY A 84 -3.33 -8.53 4.49
N ASP A 85 -2.01 -8.52 4.43
CA ASP A 85 -1.19 -7.50 5.08
C ASP A 85 -1.56 -6.07 4.65
N GLN A 86 -1.78 -5.85 3.36
CA GLN A 86 -2.13 -4.55 2.81
C GLN A 86 -3.54 -4.11 3.24
N GLN A 87 -4.50 -5.03 3.27
CA GLN A 87 -5.86 -4.81 3.72
C GLN A 87 -5.91 -4.57 5.23
N SER A 88 -5.13 -5.33 5.98
CA SER A 88 -4.95 -5.14 7.41
C SER A 88 -4.38 -3.75 7.72
N ALA A 89 -3.36 -3.32 6.99
CA ALA A 89 -2.81 -1.96 7.12
C ALA A 89 -3.84 -0.87 6.77
N LEU A 90 -4.66 -1.07 5.73
CA LEU A 90 -5.76 -0.15 5.39
C LEU A 90 -6.75 -0.02 6.54
N PHE A 91 -7.14 -1.16 7.14
CA PHE A 91 -8.03 -1.19 8.30
C PHE A 91 -7.38 -0.56 9.55
N GLY A 92 -6.11 -0.89 9.81
CA GLY A 92 -5.34 -0.34 10.93
C GLY A 92 -5.06 1.16 10.83
N GLN A 93 -5.00 1.68 9.61
CA GLN A 93 -4.94 3.12 9.32
C GLN A 93 -6.31 3.81 9.43
N ALA A 94 -7.37 3.06 9.78
CA ALA A 94 -8.74 3.57 9.89
C ALA A 94 -9.26 4.23 8.60
N CYS A 95 -8.89 3.70 7.43
CA CYS A 95 -9.38 4.17 6.14
C CYS A 95 -10.79 3.60 5.87
N TYR A 96 -11.77 3.99 6.69
CA TYR A 96 -13.10 3.38 6.72
C TYR A 96 -14.11 4.01 5.77
N HIS A 97 -13.75 5.12 5.13
CA HIS A 97 -14.63 5.82 4.19
C HIS A 97 -14.05 5.86 2.79
N PRO A 98 -14.92 5.83 1.74
CA PRO A 98 -14.47 5.98 0.37
C PRO A 98 -13.62 7.25 0.17
N GLY A 99 -12.47 7.10 -0.51
CA GLY A 99 -11.51 8.18 -0.74
C GLY A 99 -10.43 8.31 0.35
N GLU A 100 -10.53 7.60 1.46
CA GLU A 100 -9.42 7.46 2.40
C GLU A 100 -8.46 6.41 1.86
N ALA A 101 -7.18 6.74 1.87
CA ALA A 101 -6.13 5.89 1.34
C ALA A 101 -4.99 5.72 2.32
N LYS A 102 -4.32 4.57 2.25
CA LYS A 102 -3.06 4.34 2.96
C LYS A 102 -1.91 4.16 1.97
N ASN A 103 -0.71 4.50 2.39
CA ASN A 103 0.52 4.16 1.71
C ASN A 103 1.57 3.66 2.69
N THR A 104 2.01 2.42 2.50
CA THR A 104 3.09 1.82 3.28
C THR A 104 4.41 1.98 2.53
N TYR A 105 5.35 2.76 3.08
CA TYR A 105 6.68 2.98 2.53
C TYR A 105 7.68 1.93 3.03
N GLY A 106 7.87 0.88 2.25
CA GLY A 106 8.91 -0.14 2.43
C GLY A 106 10.00 -0.02 1.36
N THR A 107 10.56 -1.14 0.92
CA THR A 107 11.46 -1.25 -0.26
C THR A 107 10.77 -0.67 -1.49
N GLY A 108 9.53 -1.08 -1.75
CA GLY A 108 8.57 -0.40 -2.60
C GLY A 108 7.58 0.43 -1.77
N ALA A 109 6.51 0.91 -2.40
CA ALA A 109 5.38 1.51 -1.69
C ALA A 109 4.07 0.89 -2.18
N PHE A 110 3.18 0.61 -1.23
CA PHE A 110 1.91 -0.07 -1.51
C PHE A 110 0.75 0.79 -1.05
N LEU A 111 -0.05 1.18 -2.04
CA LEU A 111 -1.19 2.06 -1.85
C LEU A 111 -2.50 1.29 -1.95
N LEU A 112 -3.38 1.50 -1.00
CA LEU A 112 -4.78 1.08 -1.10
C LEU A 112 -5.69 2.27 -0.81
N MET A 113 -6.74 2.43 -1.63
CA MET A 113 -7.81 3.40 -1.40
C MET A 113 -9.13 2.67 -1.25
N ASN A 114 -9.83 2.94 -0.16
CA ASN A 114 -11.19 2.45 0.06
C ASN A 114 -12.12 3.02 -1.01
N THR A 115 -12.87 2.14 -1.70
CA THR A 115 -13.85 2.51 -2.74
C THR A 115 -15.29 2.26 -2.31
N GLY A 116 -15.52 1.77 -1.07
CA GLY A 116 -16.84 1.47 -0.53
C GLY A 116 -17.36 0.08 -0.86
N GLU A 117 -18.68 -0.09 -0.81
CA GLU A 117 -19.36 -1.40 -0.91
C GLU A 117 -19.49 -1.93 -2.36
N LYS A 118 -18.94 -1.24 -3.35
CA LYS A 118 -18.97 -1.68 -4.76
C LYS A 118 -17.56 -1.78 -5.33
N PRO A 119 -17.24 -2.90 -6.02
CA PRO A 119 -15.94 -3.01 -6.66
C PRO A 119 -15.81 -2.01 -7.81
N VAL A 120 -14.65 -1.35 -7.88
CA VAL A 120 -14.27 -0.48 -8.99
C VAL A 120 -13.23 -1.22 -9.83
N PHE A 121 -13.56 -1.51 -11.09
CA PHE A 121 -12.62 -2.14 -12.01
C PHE A 121 -11.75 -1.09 -12.69
N SER A 122 -10.45 -1.20 -12.47
CA SER A 122 -9.48 -0.23 -12.98
C SER A 122 -9.34 -0.30 -14.50
N LYS A 123 -9.20 0.88 -15.13
CA LYS A 123 -8.80 1.06 -16.53
C LYS A 123 -7.36 1.54 -16.67
N ASN A 124 -6.73 1.88 -15.55
CA ASN A 124 -5.36 2.39 -15.46
C ASN A 124 -4.37 1.35 -14.92
N GLY A 125 -4.75 0.05 -14.95
CA GLY A 125 -3.87 -1.05 -14.55
C GLY A 125 -3.67 -1.21 -13.04
N LEU A 126 -4.59 -0.67 -12.21
CA LEU A 126 -4.62 -0.92 -10.78
C LEU A 126 -5.31 -2.26 -10.48
N VAL A 127 -5.10 -2.79 -9.29
CA VAL A 127 -5.75 -4.02 -8.84
C VAL A 127 -7.02 -3.67 -8.06
N THR A 128 -8.14 -4.31 -8.43
CA THR A 128 -9.36 -4.28 -7.62
C THR A 128 -9.31 -5.42 -6.61
N THR A 129 -9.50 -5.13 -5.34
CA THR A 129 -9.40 -6.13 -4.26
C THR A 129 -10.51 -5.93 -3.23
N ILE A 130 -10.78 -6.97 -2.42
CA ILE A 130 -11.59 -6.82 -1.22
C ILE A 130 -10.75 -6.13 -0.16
N ALA A 131 -11.29 -5.07 0.45
CA ALA A 131 -10.66 -4.40 1.59
C ALA A 131 -10.87 -5.23 2.86
N TRP A 132 -12.11 -5.56 3.19
CA TRP A 132 -12.48 -6.42 4.33
C TRP A 132 -13.93 -6.89 4.24
N GLY A 133 -14.25 -7.95 5.01
CA GLY A 133 -15.60 -8.36 5.34
C GLY A 133 -15.88 -8.12 6.81
N LEU A 134 -16.94 -7.37 7.14
CA LEU A 134 -17.32 -6.98 8.50
C LEU A 134 -18.84 -6.85 8.63
N ASN A 135 -19.46 -7.48 9.65
CA ASN A 135 -20.89 -7.36 9.95
C ASN A 135 -21.82 -7.62 8.75
N GLY A 136 -21.51 -8.64 7.93
CA GLY A 136 -22.29 -9.01 6.76
C GLY A 136 -22.13 -8.09 5.55
N LYS A 137 -21.26 -7.12 5.61
CA LYS A 137 -20.89 -6.21 4.51
C LYS A 137 -19.48 -6.47 4.04
N VAL A 138 -19.22 -6.18 2.77
CA VAL A 138 -17.89 -6.20 2.16
C VAL A 138 -17.58 -4.84 1.60
N GLU A 139 -16.41 -4.34 1.91
CA GLU A 139 -15.84 -3.13 1.31
C GLU A 139 -14.69 -3.49 0.38
N TYR A 140 -14.50 -2.68 -0.65
CA TYR A 140 -13.52 -2.89 -1.71
C TYR A 140 -12.46 -1.79 -1.69
N ALA A 141 -11.33 -2.09 -2.32
CA ALA A 141 -10.24 -1.12 -2.50
C ALA A 141 -9.66 -1.22 -3.92
N LEU A 142 -9.11 -0.10 -4.38
CA LEU A 142 -8.13 -0.07 -5.46
C LEU A 142 -6.75 -0.13 -4.86
N GLU A 143 -5.88 -0.94 -5.46
CA GLU A 143 -4.49 -1.13 -5.05
C GLU A 143 -3.54 -0.76 -6.18
N GLY A 144 -2.46 -0.05 -5.84
CA GLY A 144 -1.35 0.23 -6.73
C GLY A 144 -0.02 0.08 -6.00
N SER A 145 1.02 -0.31 -6.76
CA SER A 145 2.34 -0.57 -6.20
C SER A 145 3.41 0.25 -6.90
N VAL A 146 4.24 0.92 -6.11
CA VAL A 146 5.50 1.53 -6.52
C VAL A 146 6.59 0.50 -6.26
N PHE A 147 7.30 0.06 -7.30
CA PHE A 147 8.30 -1.00 -7.16
C PHE A 147 9.56 -0.55 -6.41
N VAL A 148 9.94 0.71 -6.58
CA VAL A 148 11.17 1.28 -6.03
C VAL A 148 10.86 2.54 -5.24
N ALA A 149 10.75 2.41 -3.91
CA ALA A 149 10.59 3.52 -2.97
C ALA A 149 11.82 3.60 -2.03
N GLY A 150 11.80 2.96 -0.88
CA GLY A 150 12.95 2.93 0.03
C GLY A 150 14.21 2.35 -0.61
N ALA A 151 14.06 1.47 -1.61
CA ALA A 151 15.18 0.96 -2.40
C ALA A 151 15.96 2.08 -3.12
N ALA A 152 15.30 3.17 -3.52
CA ALA A 152 16.00 4.32 -4.12
C ALA A 152 16.91 5.04 -3.10
N ILE A 153 16.49 5.12 -1.84
CA ILE A 153 17.31 5.68 -0.76
C ILE A 153 18.46 4.73 -0.41
N GLN A 154 18.20 3.40 -0.40
CA GLN A 154 19.26 2.41 -0.23
C GLN A 154 20.30 2.51 -1.35
N TRP A 155 19.88 2.70 -2.59
CA TRP A 155 20.76 2.91 -3.73
C TRP A 155 21.67 4.13 -3.57
N LEU A 156 21.17 5.26 -3.03
CA LEU A 156 22.01 6.43 -2.72
C LEU A 156 23.08 6.09 -1.68
N ARG A 157 22.77 5.20 -0.71
CA ARG A 157 23.66 4.79 0.38
C ARG A 157 24.65 3.73 -0.08
N ASP A 158 24.16 2.63 -0.67
CA ASP A 158 24.94 1.40 -0.86
C ASP A 158 25.76 1.45 -2.15
N GLU A 159 25.17 1.99 -3.24
CA GLU A 159 25.78 1.99 -4.56
C GLU A 159 26.45 3.32 -4.89
N LEU A 160 25.72 4.44 -4.79
CA LEU A 160 26.30 5.77 -5.04
C LEU A 160 27.18 6.28 -3.90
N LYS A 161 26.96 5.80 -2.67
CA LYS A 161 27.75 6.16 -1.46
C LYS A 161 27.80 7.67 -1.21
N ILE A 162 26.69 8.37 -1.51
CA ILE A 162 26.57 9.82 -1.31
C ILE A 162 25.85 10.20 -0.03
N ILE A 163 25.31 9.20 0.69
CA ILE A 163 24.79 9.26 2.06
C ILE A 163 25.34 8.05 2.84
N GLU A 164 25.41 8.13 4.18
CA GLU A 164 25.89 7.04 5.04
C GLU A 164 24.73 6.25 5.65
N SER A 165 23.60 6.93 5.88
CA SER A 165 22.39 6.35 6.45
C SER A 165 21.13 6.90 5.77
N ALA A 166 19.99 6.18 5.90
CA ALA A 166 18.75 6.66 5.30
C ALA A 166 18.29 8.04 5.84
N PRO A 167 18.42 8.37 7.15
CA PRO A 167 18.12 9.69 7.67
C PRO A 167 18.93 10.84 7.03
N ASP A 168 20.15 10.57 6.56
CA ASP A 168 20.97 11.58 5.89
C ASP A 168 20.31 12.15 4.62
N SER A 169 19.40 11.38 4.02
CA SER A 169 18.64 11.84 2.85
C SER A 169 17.85 13.12 3.17
N GLU A 170 17.19 13.19 4.34
CA GLU A 170 16.49 14.39 4.80
C GLU A 170 17.45 15.56 5.02
N TYR A 171 18.56 15.29 5.71
CA TYR A 171 19.57 16.30 6.01
C TYR A 171 20.16 16.93 4.73
N TYR A 172 20.61 16.11 3.79
CA TYR A 172 21.22 16.63 2.55
C TYR A 172 20.20 17.26 1.61
N ALA A 173 19.00 16.69 1.48
CA ALA A 173 17.93 17.27 0.67
C ALA A 173 17.47 18.64 1.18
N SER A 174 17.52 18.88 2.50
CA SER A 174 17.18 20.17 3.11
C SER A 174 18.21 21.27 2.87
N LYS A 175 19.43 20.93 2.42
CA LYS A 175 20.48 21.91 2.09
C LYS A 175 20.23 22.68 0.78
N VAL A 176 19.27 22.25 -0.01
CA VAL A 176 18.89 22.91 -1.27
C VAL A 176 17.40 23.20 -1.27
N LYS A 177 17.01 24.32 -1.88
CA LYS A 177 15.62 24.78 -1.92
C LYS A 177 14.75 23.88 -2.79
N ASP A 178 15.28 23.43 -3.91
CA ASP A 178 14.61 22.62 -4.94
C ASP A 178 15.62 21.66 -5.61
N THR A 179 15.21 20.97 -6.65
CA THR A 179 16.05 20.03 -7.39
C THR A 179 16.87 20.70 -8.51
N ASN A 180 16.76 22.02 -8.67
CA ASN A 180 17.36 22.78 -9.77
C ASN A 180 17.01 22.18 -11.15
N GLY A 181 15.78 21.69 -11.31
CA GLY A 181 15.29 21.08 -12.54
C GLY A 181 15.77 19.64 -12.78
N CYS A 182 16.49 19.05 -11.84
CA CYS A 182 16.88 17.64 -11.91
C CYS A 182 15.74 16.72 -11.46
N TYR A 183 15.53 15.62 -12.19
CA TYR A 183 14.60 14.55 -11.85
C TYR A 183 15.33 13.20 -11.86
N VAL A 184 15.01 12.36 -10.89
CA VAL A 184 15.46 10.97 -10.82
C VAL A 184 14.25 10.06 -11.00
N VAL A 185 14.27 9.18 -11.99
CA VAL A 185 13.26 8.15 -12.21
C VAL A 185 13.87 6.83 -11.79
N PRO A 186 13.50 6.25 -10.62
CA PRO A 186 14.18 5.07 -10.08
C PRO A 186 13.57 3.77 -10.63
N ALA A 187 13.48 3.65 -11.94
CA ALA A 187 12.93 2.49 -12.64
C ALA A 187 13.92 1.31 -12.69
N PHE A 188 14.50 0.91 -11.54
CA PHE A 188 15.56 -0.11 -11.49
C PHE A 188 15.11 -1.49 -11.98
N THR A 189 13.82 -1.80 -11.79
CA THR A 189 13.17 -3.06 -12.21
C THR A 189 12.01 -2.80 -13.16
N GLY A 190 12.05 -1.70 -13.91
CA GLY A 190 10.93 -1.22 -14.70
C GLY A 190 9.98 -0.34 -13.89
N LEU A 191 8.88 0.04 -14.52
CA LEU A 191 7.80 0.85 -13.93
C LEU A 191 6.52 0.03 -13.82
N GLY A 192 5.88 0.08 -12.65
CA GLY A 192 4.56 -0.48 -12.39
C GLY A 192 3.42 0.43 -12.83
N ALA A 193 2.27 0.27 -12.22
CA ALA A 193 1.10 1.12 -12.48
C ALA A 193 1.41 2.61 -12.27
N PRO A 194 0.84 3.51 -13.06
CA PRO A 194 0.00 3.27 -14.25
C PRO A 194 0.80 3.07 -15.55
N HIS A 195 2.12 3.10 -15.50
CA HIS A 195 3.00 3.14 -16.67
C HIS A 195 3.20 1.76 -17.34
N TRP A 196 3.32 0.70 -16.56
CA TRP A 196 3.50 -0.70 -16.99
C TRP A 196 4.58 -0.90 -18.06
N ASP A 197 5.77 -0.34 -17.82
CA ASP A 197 6.93 -0.52 -18.70
C ASP A 197 8.05 -1.32 -18.00
N GLN A 198 8.12 -2.61 -18.30
CA GLN A 198 9.16 -3.51 -17.78
C GLN A 198 10.55 -3.20 -18.35
N TYR A 199 10.62 -2.49 -19.50
CA TYR A 199 11.87 -2.14 -20.17
C TYR A 199 12.41 -0.77 -19.74
N ALA A 200 11.64 0.01 -18.96
CA ALA A 200 12.16 1.24 -18.38
C ALA A 200 13.35 0.94 -17.43
N ARG A 201 14.32 1.87 -17.39
CA ARG A 201 15.45 1.80 -16.46
C ARG A 201 15.63 3.11 -15.73
N GLY A 202 16.38 3.04 -14.60
CA GLY A 202 16.72 4.20 -13.80
C GLY A 202 17.34 5.30 -14.64
N THR A 203 16.80 6.53 -14.53
CA THR A 203 17.17 7.66 -15.39
C THR A 203 17.30 8.94 -14.57
N ILE A 204 18.36 9.72 -14.82
CA ILE A 204 18.53 11.05 -14.23
C ILE A 204 18.53 12.06 -15.37
N VAL A 205 17.64 13.05 -15.31
CA VAL A 205 17.52 14.10 -16.34
C VAL A 205 17.55 15.49 -15.74
N GLY A 206 17.81 16.51 -16.56
CA GLY A 206 17.84 17.90 -16.12
C GLY A 206 19.12 18.31 -15.42
N ILE A 207 20.20 17.54 -15.53
CA ILE A 207 21.50 17.89 -14.94
C ILE A 207 22.10 19.09 -15.66
N THR A 208 22.39 20.14 -14.91
CA THR A 208 23.15 21.32 -15.34
C THR A 208 24.40 21.47 -14.46
N ARG A 209 25.28 22.41 -14.79
CA ARG A 209 26.48 22.70 -13.98
C ARG A 209 26.15 23.07 -12.51
N GLY A 210 24.95 23.55 -12.23
CA GLY A 210 24.49 23.93 -10.89
C GLY A 210 23.98 22.75 -10.05
N VAL A 211 23.79 21.56 -10.65
CA VAL A 211 23.32 20.37 -9.92
C VAL A 211 24.48 19.72 -9.18
N ASN A 212 24.30 19.50 -7.88
CA ASN A 212 25.25 18.79 -7.02
C ASN A 212 24.58 17.60 -6.33
N LYS A 213 25.33 16.87 -5.48
CA LYS A 213 24.81 15.67 -4.80
C LYS A 213 23.51 15.92 -4.01
N ASN A 214 23.37 17.10 -3.39
CA ASN A 214 22.18 17.41 -2.58
C ASN A 214 20.91 17.53 -3.46
N HIS A 215 21.05 18.05 -4.67
CA HIS A 215 19.96 18.11 -5.65
C HIS A 215 19.56 16.69 -6.12
N ILE A 216 20.54 15.80 -6.34
CA ILE A 216 20.27 14.39 -6.71
C ILE A 216 19.56 13.67 -5.57
N ILE A 217 20.02 13.82 -4.33
CA ILE A 217 19.38 13.24 -3.15
C ILE A 217 17.92 13.75 -3.02
N ARG A 218 17.73 15.07 -3.16
CA ARG A 218 16.39 15.66 -3.12
C ARG A 218 15.50 15.17 -4.25
N ALA A 219 16.00 15.10 -5.48
CA ALA A 219 15.26 14.59 -6.63
C ALA A 219 14.87 13.11 -6.47
N THR A 220 15.74 12.30 -5.84
CA THR A 220 15.43 10.93 -5.48
C THR A 220 14.31 10.86 -4.45
N MET A 221 14.33 11.70 -3.41
CA MET A 221 13.22 11.77 -2.45
C MET A 221 11.91 12.24 -3.09
N GLU A 222 11.96 13.31 -3.91
CA GLU A 222 10.78 13.80 -4.63
C GLU A 222 10.21 12.72 -5.58
N SER A 223 11.04 11.83 -6.13
CA SER A 223 10.58 10.75 -7.00
C SER A 223 9.65 9.76 -6.29
N LEU A 224 9.83 9.53 -5.00
CA LEU A 224 8.93 8.69 -4.21
C LEU A 224 7.53 9.32 -4.15
N ALA A 225 7.48 10.64 -3.88
CA ALA A 225 6.22 11.38 -3.83
C ALA A 225 5.51 11.43 -5.20
N TYR A 226 6.27 11.58 -6.29
CA TYR A 226 5.69 11.57 -7.64
C TYR A 226 5.11 10.21 -8.02
N GLN A 227 5.83 9.12 -7.81
CA GLN A 227 5.35 7.77 -8.12
C GLN A 227 4.06 7.43 -7.34
N VAL A 228 4.02 7.77 -6.05
CA VAL A 228 2.81 7.64 -5.23
C VAL A 228 1.67 8.48 -5.80
N ASN A 229 1.95 9.72 -6.21
CA ASN A 229 0.94 10.60 -6.83
C ASN A 229 0.41 10.04 -8.16
N ASP A 230 1.24 9.43 -8.99
CA ASP A 230 0.79 8.80 -10.24
C ASP A 230 -0.27 7.74 -9.98
N ILE A 231 -0.08 6.92 -8.94
CA ILE A 231 -1.06 5.91 -8.51
C ILE A 231 -2.32 6.58 -7.94
N LEU A 232 -2.19 7.59 -7.08
CA LEU A 232 -3.33 8.31 -6.51
C LEU A 232 -4.20 8.99 -7.59
N VAL A 233 -3.58 9.55 -8.63
CA VAL A 233 -4.28 10.12 -9.78
C VAL A 233 -5.04 9.04 -10.54
N ALA A 234 -4.43 7.87 -10.77
CA ALA A 234 -5.09 6.74 -11.40
C ALA A 234 -6.27 6.21 -10.56
N MET A 235 -6.11 6.10 -9.23
CA MET A 235 -7.19 5.69 -8.31
C MET A 235 -8.38 6.64 -8.37
N GLN A 236 -8.14 7.96 -8.37
CA GLN A 236 -9.21 8.96 -8.47
C GLN A 236 -9.88 8.94 -9.84
N ALA A 237 -9.11 8.74 -10.92
CA ALA A 237 -9.65 8.66 -12.27
C ALA A 237 -10.55 7.42 -12.47
N ASP A 238 -10.15 6.26 -11.92
CA ASP A 238 -10.91 5.02 -12.04
C ASP A 238 -12.16 5.00 -11.17
N SER A 239 -12.06 5.49 -9.93
CA SER A 239 -13.16 5.45 -8.97
C SER A 239 -14.14 6.63 -9.08
N GLY A 240 -13.69 7.76 -9.62
CA GLY A 240 -14.41 9.03 -9.54
C GLY A 240 -14.45 9.61 -8.11
N ILE A 241 -13.73 9.01 -7.16
CA ILE A 241 -13.70 9.42 -5.76
C ILE A 241 -12.46 10.28 -5.53
N LYS A 242 -12.67 11.47 -4.94
CA LYS A 242 -11.57 12.37 -4.59
C LYS A 242 -10.83 11.85 -3.36
N LEU A 243 -9.50 11.91 -3.38
CA LEU A 243 -8.67 11.61 -2.21
C LEU A 243 -9.01 12.54 -1.05
N ALA A 244 -9.43 11.98 0.07
CA ALA A 244 -9.76 12.75 1.29
C ALA A 244 -8.50 13.01 2.13
N ALA A 245 -7.71 11.96 2.37
CA ALA A 245 -6.44 12.01 3.08
C ALA A 245 -5.58 10.81 2.70
N LEU A 246 -4.27 10.94 2.79
CA LEU A 246 -3.31 9.86 2.65
C LEU A 246 -2.73 9.52 4.01
N ASN A 247 -3.06 8.36 4.54
CA ASN A 247 -2.48 7.83 5.76
C ASN A 247 -1.19 7.07 5.43
N VAL A 248 -0.12 7.31 6.19
CA VAL A 248 1.21 6.78 5.84
C VAL A 248 1.83 5.99 6.98
N ASP A 249 2.55 4.94 6.63
CA ASP A 249 3.35 4.13 7.54
C ASP A 249 4.60 3.56 6.86
N GLY A 250 5.29 2.67 7.54
CA GLY A 250 6.56 2.11 7.06
C GLY A 250 7.76 3.02 7.33
N GLY A 251 8.97 2.49 7.13
CA GLY A 251 10.21 3.13 7.59
C GLY A 251 10.46 4.53 7.04
N ALA A 252 10.17 4.79 5.76
CA ALA A 252 10.42 6.10 5.16
C ALA A 252 9.38 7.16 5.56
N SER A 253 8.25 6.78 6.18
CA SER A 253 7.28 7.75 6.72
C SER A 253 7.84 8.57 7.90
N ALA A 254 8.91 8.11 8.54
CA ALA A 254 9.61 8.85 9.58
C ALA A 254 10.27 10.16 9.06
N ASN A 255 10.58 10.23 7.77
CA ASN A 255 11.20 11.40 7.14
C ASN A 255 10.15 12.50 6.92
N ASN A 256 10.27 13.60 7.69
CA ASN A 256 9.30 14.70 7.64
C ASN A 256 9.33 15.47 6.31
N LEU A 257 10.52 15.64 5.72
CA LEU A 257 10.64 16.31 4.44
C LEU A 257 9.96 15.53 3.33
N LEU A 258 10.11 14.19 3.30
CA LEU A 258 9.42 13.34 2.35
C LEU A 258 7.89 13.41 2.54
N MET A 259 7.41 13.40 3.78
CA MET A 259 5.97 13.50 4.05
C MET A 259 5.40 14.85 3.64
N GLN A 260 6.15 15.94 3.82
CA GLN A 260 5.76 17.26 3.31
C GLN A 260 5.73 17.27 1.77
N MET A 261 6.78 16.75 1.11
CA MET A 261 6.80 16.58 -0.36
C MET A 261 5.61 15.77 -0.86
N GLN A 262 5.25 14.70 -0.15
CA GLN A 262 4.09 13.88 -0.52
C GLN A 262 2.79 14.67 -0.41
N SER A 263 2.60 15.44 0.64
CA SER A 263 1.43 16.32 0.80
C SER A 263 1.36 17.37 -0.30
N ASP A 264 2.47 18.02 -0.59
CA ASP A 264 2.60 19.04 -1.63
C ASP A 264 2.25 18.50 -3.01
N ILE A 265 2.77 17.32 -3.37
CA ILE A 265 2.60 16.72 -4.69
C ILE A 265 1.21 16.09 -4.84
N SER A 266 0.67 15.44 -3.81
CA SER A 266 -0.69 14.87 -3.87
C SER A 266 -1.78 15.95 -3.76
N GLY A 267 -1.45 17.09 -3.15
CA GLY A 267 -2.42 18.15 -2.87
C GLY A 267 -3.46 17.77 -1.83
N ALA A 268 -3.16 16.77 -1.00
CA ALA A 268 -4.02 16.26 0.06
C ALA A 268 -3.27 16.17 1.39
N PRO A 269 -3.95 16.22 2.53
CA PRO A 269 -3.31 15.98 3.82
C PRO A 269 -2.67 14.60 3.89
N VAL A 270 -1.44 14.54 4.43
CA VAL A 270 -0.74 13.30 4.75
C VAL A 270 -0.71 13.13 6.25
N GLN A 271 -1.20 12.00 6.75
CA GLN A 271 -1.34 11.72 8.18
C GLN A 271 -0.45 10.55 8.59
N ARG A 272 0.43 10.79 9.55
CA ARG A 272 1.28 9.76 10.15
C ARG A 272 0.76 9.40 11.54
N PRO A 273 0.45 8.12 11.84
CA PRO A 273 0.06 7.69 13.18
C PRO A 273 1.27 7.58 14.10
N THR A 274 1.03 7.57 15.43
CA THR A 274 2.10 7.32 16.41
C THR A 274 2.57 5.86 16.36
N CYS A 275 1.66 4.91 16.11
CA CYS A 275 2.00 3.51 15.92
C CYS A 275 2.12 3.23 14.41
N VAL A 276 3.30 2.90 13.94
CA VAL A 276 3.58 2.60 12.53
C VAL A 276 3.37 1.12 12.17
N GLU A 277 3.11 0.26 13.16
CA GLU A 277 2.79 -1.17 12.96
C GLU A 277 1.31 -1.37 12.63
N THR A 278 0.82 -0.65 11.66
CA THR A 278 -0.60 -0.57 11.31
C THR A 278 -1.16 -1.88 10.78
N THR A 279 -0.32 -2.72 10.17
CA THR A 279 -0.70 -4.07 9.73
C THR A 279 -1.13 -4.95 10.92
N ALA A 280 -0.31 -4.99 11.97
CA ALA A 280 -0.64 -5.75 13.18
C ALA A 280 -1.87 -5.16 13.89
N MET A 281 -1.96 -3.82 13.93
CA MET A 281 -3.11 -3.13 14.52
C MET A 281 -4.42 -3.43 13.78
N GLY A 282 -4.38 -3.53 12.44
CA GLY A 282 -5.56 -3.86 11.65
C GLY A 282 -6.15 -5.22 12.00
N ALA A 283 -5.31 -6.25 12.09
CA ALA A 283 -5.73 -7.59 12.52
C ALA A 283 -6.29 -7.58 13.96
N ALA A 284 -5.65 -6.82 14.86
CA ALA A 284 -6.13 -6.67 16.24
C ALA A 284 -7.49 -5.96 16.31
N TYR A 285 -7.69 -4.90 15.48
CA TYR A 285 -8.97 -4.19 15.42
C TYR A 285 -10.09 -5.08 14.87
N LEU A 286 -9.84 -5.83 13.80
CA LEU A 286 -10.80 -6.79 13.24
C LEU A 286 -11.18 -7.84 14.27
N ALA A 287 -10.21 -8.40 15.00
CA ALA A 287 -10.45 -9.36 16.07
C ALA A 287 -11.24 -8.74 17.24
N GLY A 288 -10.86 -7.55 17.68
CA GLY A 288 -11.53 -6.85 18.78
C GLY A 288 -12.98 -6.51 18.47
N LEU A 289 -13.29 -6.12 17.22
CA LEU A 289 -14.67 -5.91 16.77
C LEU A 289 -15.47 -7.22 16.78
N ALA A 290 -14.89 -8.33 16.33
CA ALA A 290 -15.56 -9.62 16.27
C ALA A 290 -15.89 -10.19 17.66
N VAL A 291 -15.07 -9.91 18.68
CA VAL A 291 -15.30 -10.36 20.07
C VAL A 291 -15.98 -9.30 20.94
N GLY A 292 -16.31 -8.13 20.40
CA GLY A 292 -17.00 -7.06 21.13
C GLY A 292 -16.11 -6.26 22.09
N TYR A 293 -14.80 -6.27 21.90
CA TYR A 293 -13.87 -5.40 22.65
C TYR A 293 -14.04 -3.93 22.25
N TRP A 294 -14.21 -3.65 20.94
CA TRP A 294 -14.69 -2.39 20.41
C TRP A 294 -16.11 -2.56 19.90
N ALA A 295 -16.98 -1.60 20.18
CA ALA A 295 -18.37 -1.65 19.77
C ALA A 295 -18.54 -1.29 18.27
N SER A 296 -17.64 -0.47 17.72
CA SER A 296 -17.75 0.03 16.34
C SER A 296 -16.41 0.47 15.76
N LYS A 297 -16.38 0.75 14.44
CA LYS A 297 -15.23 1.38 13.74
C LYS A 297 -14.90 2.76 14.32
N GLU A 298 -15.90 3.52 14.76
CA GLU A 298 -15.74 4.84 15.41
C GLU A 298 -15.00 4.72 16.75
N ASP A 299 -15.22 3.63 17.51
CA ASP A 299 -14.46 3.36 18.73
C ASP A 299 -12.98 3.11 18.44
N VAL A 300 -12.69 2.40 17.36
CA VAL A 300 -11.31 2.19 16.89
C VAL A 300 -10.67 3.53 16.51
N VAL A 301 -11.37 4.38 15.75
CA VAL A 301 -10.86 5.72 15.35
C VAL A 301 -10.52 6.57 16.57
N ARG A 302 -11.35 6.56 17.63
CA ARG A 302 -11.09 7.31 18.87
C ARG A 302 -9.82 6.88 19.60
N ASN A 303 -9.41 5.63 19.41
CA ASN A 303 -8.19 5.09 20.03
C ASN A 303 -6.95 5.26 19.13
N ARG A 304 -7.11 5.73 17.87
CA ARG A 304 -6.00 5.99 16.97
C ARG A 304 -5.35 7.33 17.29
N ALA A 305 -4.08 7.31 17.66
CA ALA A 305 -3.31 8.52 17.89
C ALA A 305 -2.56 8.94 16.61
N ILE A 306 -2.68 10.21 16.22
CA ILE A 306 -1.94 10.84 15.13
C ILE A 306 -0.69 11.49 15.70
N ASP A 307 0.48 11.17 15.13
CA ASP A 307 1.74 11.84 15.42
C ASP A 307 1.79 13.21 14.74
N ARG A 308 1.54 13.23 13.41
CA ARG A 308 1.61 14.47 12.63
C ARG A 308 0.72 14.43 11.40
N VAL A 309 0.16 15.60 11.08
CA VAL A 309 -0.53 15.88 9.81
C VAL A 309 0.29 16.89 9.03
N PHE A 310 0.60 16.57 7.79
CA PHE A 310 1.27 17.46 6.83
C PHE A 310 0.21 17.99 5.87
N HIS A 311 0.17 19.29 5.67
CA HIS A 311 -0.73 19.95 4.74
C HIS A 311 0.04 20.47 3.54
N PRO A 312 -0.58 20.54 2.33
CA PRO A 312 0.07 21.13 1.16
C PRO A 312 0.49 22.58 1.43
N GLU A 313 1.76 22.90 1.16
CA GLU A 313 2.36 24.23 1.35
C GLU A 313 2.64 24.94 0.02
N ILE A 314 2.59 24.22 -1.12
CA ILE A 314 2.79 24.79 -2.45
C ILE A 314 1.45 25.06 -3.15
N THR A 315 1.46 26.01 -4.10
CA THR A 315 0.25 26.31 -4.88
C THR A 315 -0.10 25.19 -5.88
N ALA A 316 -1.33 25.22 -6.39
CA ALA A 316 -1.77 24.26 -7.41
C ALA A 316 -0.93 24.40 -8.71
N GLU A 317 -0.53 25.64 -9.07
CA GLU A 317 0.30 25.95 -10.23
C GLU A 317 1.71 25.37 -10.08
N GLU A 318 2.33 25.57 -8.91
CA GLU A 318 3.66 25.00 -8.59
C GLU A 318 3.63 23.47 -8.62
N ARG A 319 2.61 22.84 -8.02
CA ARG A 319 2.40 21.40 -8.09
C ARG A 319 2.25 20.91 -9.52
N ALA A 320 1.40 21.58 -10.34
CA ALA A 320 1.20 21.21 -11.73
C ALA A 320 2.49 21.31 -12.55
N ALA A 321 3.32 22.34 -12.32
CA ALA A 321 4.61 22.50 -12.96
C ALA A 321 5.57 21.34 -12.60
N LYS A 322 5.66 20.98 -11.31
CA LYS A 322 6.47 19.86 -10.81
C LYS A 322 6.03 18.54 -11.43
N VAL A 323 4.73 18.22 -11.39
CA VAL A 323 4.17 16.98 -11.98
C VAL A 323 4.38 16.94 -13.51
N LYS A 324 4.25 18.06 -14.21
CA LYS A 324 4.57 18.14 -15.64
C LYS A 324 6.03 17.79 -15.92
N GLY A 325 6.97 18.30 -15.10
CA GLY A 325 8.39 17.97 -15.18
C GLY A 325 8.65 16.48 -14.94
N TRP A 326 8.03 15.92 -13.89
CA TRP A 326 8.08 14.49 -13.60
C TRP A 326 7.60 13.63 -14.78
N ASN A 327 6.43 13.93 -15.33
CA ASN A 327 5.87 13.19 -16.47
C ASN A 327 6.79 13.24 -17.71
N LYS A 328 7.51 14.34 -17.90
CA LYS A 328 8.53 14.45 -18.95
C LYS A 328 9.73 13.54 -18.65
N ALA A 329 10.20 13.52 -17.40
CA ALA A 329 11.32 12.68 -16.97
C ALA A 329 11.01 11.18 -17.10
N VAL A 330 9.82 10.75 -16.69
CA VAL A 330 9.36 9.35 -16.83
C VAL A 330 9.41 8.90 -18.28
N LYS A 331 8.96 9.74 -19.23
CA LYS A 331 9.03 9.43 -20.66
C LYS A 331 10.44 9.17 -21.18
N CYS A 332 11.46 9.76 -20.56
CA CYS A 332 12.86 9.53 -20.93
C CYS A 332 13.38 8.15 -20.48
N SER A 333 12.69 7.47 -19.56
CA SER A 333 13.07 6.15 -19.08
C SER A 333 12.42 5.00 -19.85
N TYR A 334 11.39 5.28 -20.65
CA TYR A 334 10.62 4.26 -21.36
C TYR A 334 11.44 3.47 -22.36
N GLY A 335 11.20 2.16 -22.39
CA GLY A 335 11.73 1.27 -23.42
C GLY A 335 13.25 1.16 -23.46
N TRP A 336 13.95 1.64 -22.45
CA TRP A 336 15.43 1.70 -22.46
C TRP A 336 16.09 0.36 -22.75
N ALA A 337 15.57 -0.73 -22.19
CA ALA A 337 16.10 -2.08 -22.34
C ALA A 337 15.33 -2.93 -23.38
N LYS A 338 14.65 -2.32 -24.35
CA LYS A 338 13.88 -3.08 -25.35
C LYS A 338 14.74 -3.89 -26.33
N ASP A 339 15.95 -3.45 -26.55
CA ASP A 339 16.87 -4.03 -27.54
C ASP A 339 18.02 -4.81 -26.86
N GLU A 340 17.91 -5.02 -25.56
CA GLU A 340 18.79 -5.88 -24.77
C GLU A 340 18.14 -7.27 -24.62
#